data_60a561a4cf01d99ea663673a67424b43
#
_entry.id   60a561a4cf01d99ea663673a67424b43
#
_cell.length_a   1.000
_cell.length_b   1.000
_cell.length_c   1.000
_cell.angle_alpha   90.00
_cell.angle_beta   90.00
_cell.angle_gamma   90.00
#
_symmetry.space_group_name_H-M   'P 1'
#
loop_
_entity.id
_entity.type
_entity.pdbx_description
1 polymer ?
#
loop_
_entity_poly.entity_id
_entity_poly.type
_entity_poly.pdbx_seq_one_letter_code
_entity_poly.pdbx_strand_id
1 'polypeptide(L)'
;MQNLFPKIRRILLKAFVPEIYWPIKVDLDGVQVPVRGMPLNFGTKYWLKKGEYEQDERHLITKVLRPGLKVLEMGGSIGVLAQIIGEKVGPKGRVLSFEASERLVEISTEMWPLMPQLQRVKGFVFPVNNGENIFVGEFQTEGSELDGRGIWELRDGMPGNTWDLRSIRKEFNFDPEILIVDIEGGESIFDAIPPDFPDNLQSVIMEFHPHIYGIDGQARLEEKIIECGFSLVDRSGQCVLFVRT
;
A
#
# COMPACT_ATOMS: atom_id res chain seq x y z
N MET A 1 20.67 33.26 -4.52
CA MET A 1 19.27 33.74 -4.50
C MET A 1 18.42 33.34 -5.74
N GLN A 2 18.99 32.72 -6.77
CA GLN A 2 18.26 32.44 -8.04
C GLN A 2 17.39 31.16 -8.02
N ASN A 3 17.47 30.27 -7.01
CA ASN A 3 16.71 29.00 -6.99
C ASN A 3 15.52 28.95 -6.03
N LEU A 4 15.17 30.06 -5.37
CA LEU A 4 14.06 30.09 -4.40
C LEU A 4 12.71 30.38 -5.08
N PHE A 5 12.70 31.15 -6.15
CA PHE A 5 11.47 31.55 -6.86
C PHE A 5 10.67 30.39 -7.50
N PRO A 6 11.30 29.40 -8.13
CA PRO A 6 10.54 28.27 -8.69
C PRO A 6 9.87 27.39 -7.62
N LYS A 7 10.54 27.17 -6.48
CA LYS A 7 9.98 26.41 -5.35
C LYS A 7 8.80 27.14 -4.70
N ILE A 8 8.91 28.43 -4.46
CA ILE A 8 7.84 29.26 -3.88
C ILE A 8 6.64 29.32 -4.82
N ARG A 9 6.85 29.50 -6.13
CA ARG A 9 5.78 29.49 -7.14
C ARG A 9 5.06 28.13 -7.20
N ARG A 10 5.81 27.02 -7.06
CA ARG A 10 5.26 25.66 -7.04
C ARG A 10 4.43 25.39 -5.77
N ILE A 11 4.87 25.94 -4.61
CA ILE A 11 4.15 25.85 -3.34
C ILE A 11 2.87 26.70 -3.37
N LEU A 12 2.93 27.94 -3.87
CA LEU A 12 1.77 28.82 -3.98
C LEU A 12 0.73 28.31 -4.98
N LEU A 13 1.15 27.70 -6.10
CA LEU A 13 0.23 27.06 -7.05
C LEU A 13 -0.45 25.82 -6.46
N LYS A 14 0.23 25.06 -5.59
CA LYS A 14 -0.36 23.92 -4.89
C LYS A 14 -1.43 24.35 -3.87
N ALA A 15 -1.28 25.53 -3.24
CA ALA A 15 -2.17 26.00 -2.17
C ALA A 15 -3.49 26.63 -2.66
N PHE A 16 -3.65 26.89 -3.97
CA PHE A 16 -4.77 27.71 -4.49
C PHE A 16 -5.46 27.15 -5.74
N VAL A 17 -5.43 25.84 -5.97
CA VAL A 17 -6.28 25.27 -7.03
C VAL A 17 -7.70 25.14 -6.48
N PRO A 18 -8.66 25.96 -6.97
CA PRO A 18 -10.04 25.85 -6.50
C PRO A 18 -10.63 24.45 -6.76
N GLU A 19 -11.43 23.95 -5.85
CA GLU A 19 -12.05 22.61 -5.95
C GLU A 19 -12.79 22.37 -7.28
N ILE A 20 -13.31 23.42 -7.90
CA ILE A 20 -14.00 23.32 -9.19
C ILE A 20 -13.15 22.81 -10.35
N TYR A 21 -11.82 22.90 -10.24
CA TYR A 21 -10.88 22.38 -11.27
C TYR A 21 -10.65 20.87 -11.17
N TRP A 22 -11.06 20.25 -10.06
CA TRP A 22 -10.98 18.81 -9.91
C TRP A 22 -12.23 18.14 -10.45
N PRO A 23 -12.12 16.98 -11.12
CA PRO A 23 -13.29 16.19 -11.50
C PRO A 23 -14.06 15.77 -10.24
N ILE A 24 -15.38 15.58 -10.38
CA ILE A 24 -16.18 15.06 -9.28
C ILE A 24 -15.70 13.65 -8.93
N LYS A 25 -15.54 12.82 -9.97
CA LYS A 25 -15.03 11.46 -9.90
C LYS A 25 -14.10 11.19 -11.08
N VAL A 26 -13.23 10.19 -10.94
CA VAL A 26 -12.44 9.61 -12.03
C VAL A 26 -12.71 8.12 -12.08
N ASP A 27 -12.66 7.53 -13.27
CA ASP A 27 -12.72 6.08 -13.43
C ASP A 27 -11.30 5.51 -13.37
N LEU A 28 -11.08 4.59 -12.44
CA LEU A 28 -9.85 3.80 -12.39
C LEU A 28 -10.23 2.30 -12.43
N ASP A 29 -9.98 1.67 -13.55
CA ASP A 29 -10.23 0.24 -13.79
C ASP A 29 -11.67 -0.22 -13.47
N GLY A 30 -12.65 0.67 -13.73
CA GLY A 30 -14.07 0.45 -13.50
C GLY A 30 -14.57 0.95 -12.15
N VAL A 31 -13.69 1.43 -11.27
CA VAL A 31 -14.07 2.02 -9.98
C VAL A 31 -14.16 3.54 -10.08
N GLN A 32 -15.29 4.10 -9.63
CA GLN A 32 -15.56 5.54 -9.63
C GLN A 32 -14.97 6.21 -8.39
N VAL A 33 -13.74 6.70 -8.49
CA VAL A 33 -12.99 7.33 -7.39
C VAL A 33 -13.45 8.78 -7.18
N PRO A 34 -14.03 9.16 -6.03
CA PRO A 34 -14.39 10.54 -5.73
C PRO A 34 -13.12 11.40 -5.56
N VAL A 35 -13.12 12.62 -6.12
CA VAL A 35 -11.97 13.53 -6.07
C VAL A 35 -12.34 14.91 -5.53
N ARG A 36 -13.37 15.55 -6.16
CA ARG A 36 -13.79 16.88 -5.73
C ARG A 36 -14.47 16.83 -4.37
N GLY A 37 -14.10 17.74 -3.49
CA GLY A 37 -14.64 17.81 -2.14
C GLY A 37 -13.99 16.84 -1.16
N MET A 38 -13.19 15.88 -1.63
CA MET A 38 -12.44 14.98 -0.74
C MET A 38 -11.24 15.70 -0.14
N PRO A 39 -10.91 15.43 1.15
CA PRO A 39 -9.79 16.04 1.85
C PRO A 39 -8.45 15.46 1.44
N LEU A 40 -8.21 15.37 0.13
CA LEU A 40 -6.98 14.88 -0.49
C LEU A 40 -6.04 16.03 -0.80
N ASN A 41 -4.74 15.79 -0.71
CA ASN A 41 -3.73 16.75 -1.11
C ASN A 41 -3.70 16.96 -2.64
N PHE A 42 -3.00 18.00 -3.08
CA PHE A 42 -2.87 18.32 -4.50
C PHE A 42 -2.26 17.18 -5.32
N GLY A 43 -1.23 16.51 -4.79
CA GLY A 43 -0.52 15.43 -5.46
C GLY A 43 -1.46 14.25 -5.75
N THR A 44 -2.16 13.78 -4.73
CA THR A 44 -3.13 12.69 -4.85
C THR A 44 -4.23 13.04 -5.86
N LYS A 45 -4.86 14.24 -5.76
CA LYS A 45 -5.88 14.69 -6.73
C LYS A 45 -5.33 14.76 -8.16
N TYR A 46 -4.06 15.17 -8.33
CA TYR A 46 -3.41 15.26 -9.62
C TYR A 46 -3.20 13.88 -10.26
N TRP A 47 -2.68 12.91 -9.52
CA TRP A 47 -2.46 11.55 -10.02
C TRP A 47 -3.78 10.83 -10.30
N LEU A 48 -4.80 11.00 -9.43
CA LEU A 48 -6.15 10.51 -9.67
C LEU A 48 -6.72 11.08 -10.97
N LYS A 49 -6.65 12.42 -11.16
CA LYS A 49 -7.14 13.07 -12.39
C LYS A 49 -6.44 12.57 -13.65
N LYS A 50 -5.17 12.19 -13.56
CA LYS A 50 -4.41 11.62 -14.68
C LYS A 50 -4.73 10.14 -14.95
N GLY A 51 -5.35 9.46 -14.03
CA GLY A 51 -5.53 8.01 -14.08
C GLY A 51 -4.28 7.20 -13.74
N GLU A 52 -3.26 7.86 -13.19
CA GLU A 52 -1.92 7.29 -12.91
C GLU A 52 -1.72 6.95 -11.41
N TYR A 53 -2.73 7.14 -10.57
CA TYR A 53 -2.66 6.80 -9.14
C TYR A 53 -2.56 5.29 -8.95
N GLU A 54 -1.54 4.81 -8.21
CA GLU A 54 -1.22 3.38 -8.00
C GLU A 54 -1.20 2.57 -9.33
N GLN A 55 -0.71 3.20 -10.41
CA GLN A 55 -0.79 2.62 -11.76
C GLN A 55 0.02 1.34 -11.88
N ASP A 56 1.16 1.25 -11.24
CA ASP A 56 2.08 0.13 -11.35
C ASP A 56 1.51 -1.11 -10.64
N GLU A 57 0.99 -0.95 -9.43
CA GLU A 57 0.28 -1.99 -8.68
C GLU A 57 -0.97 -2.45 -9.42
N ARG A 58 -1.79 -1.50 -9.89
CA ARG A 58 -3.00 -1.79 -10.67
C ARG A 58 -2.69 -2.60 -11.93
N HIS A 59 -1.59 -2.29 -12.61
CA HIS A 59 -1.13 -3.06 -13.76
C HIS A 59 -0.76 -4.49 -13.38
N LEU A 60 0.05 -4.68 -12.35
CA LEU A 60 0.54 -6.00 -11.94
C LEU A 60 -0.57 -6.88 -11.36
N ILE A 61 -1.49 -6.31 -10.58
CA ILE A 61 -2.58 -7.07 -9.96
C ILE A 61 -3.52 -7.68 -11.01
N THR A 62 -3.69 -7.05 -12.17
CA THR A 62 -4.55 -7.59 -13.25
C THR A 62 -4.05 -8.93 -13.77
N LYS A 63 -2.78 -9.27 -13.58
CA LYS A 63 -2.17 -10.53 -14.08
C LYS A 63 -2.48 -11.73 -13.21
N VAL A 64 -2.74 -11.49 -11.93
CA VAL A 64 -2.92 -12.57 -10.94
C VAL A 64 -4.30 -12.57 -10.30
N LEU A 65 -5.02 -11.45 -10.33
CA LEU A 65 -6.30 -11.32 -9.66
C LEU A 65 -7.41 -12.09 -10.38
N ARG A 66 -8.19 -12.87 -9.62
CA ARG A 66 -9.33 -13.66 -10.10
C ARG A 66 -10.47 -13.60 -9.08
N PRO A 67 -11.73 -13.80 -9.51
CA PRO A 67 -12.86 -13.90 -8.61
C PRO A 67 -12.67 -14.97 -7.53
N GLY A 68 -13.05 -14.66 -6.30
CA GLY A 68 -13.03 -15.58 -5.18
C GLY A 68 -11.73 -15.61 -4.37
N LEU A 69 -10.65 -14.94 -4.83
CA LEU A 69 -9.37 -14.92 -4.14
C LEU A 69 -9.42 -14.10 -2.83
N LYS A 70 -8.52 -14.47 -1.93
CA LYS A 70 -8.22 -13.75 -0.68
C LYS A 70 -6.97 -12.91 -0.86
N VAL A 71 -7.09 -11.61 -0.71
CA VAL A 71 -6.01 -10.65 -0.91
C VAL A 71 -5.72 -9.90 0.37
N LEU A 72 -4.45 -9.89 0.78
CA LEU A 72 -3.92 -9.04 1.84
C LEU A 72 -3.17 -7.87 1.23
N GLU A 73 -3.56 -6.66 1.56
CA GLU A 73 -2.89 -5.43 1.20
C GLU A 73 -2.29 -4.78 2.44
N MET A 74 -1.01 -4.48 2.38
CA MET A 74 -0.25 -3.73 3.38
C MET A 74 0.10 -2.37 2.79
N GLY A 75 -0.39 -1.28 3.41
CA GLY A 75 -0.25 0.07 2.90
C GLY A 75 -1.39 0.46 1.96
N GLY A 76 -2.63 0.34 2.43
CA GLY A 76 -3.81 0.57 1.58
C GLY A 76 -4.17 2.03 1.35
N SER A 77 -3.39 2.99 1.84
CA SER A 77 -3.55 4.42 1.61
C SER A 77 -5.03 4.88 1.69
N ILE A 78 -5.52 5.65 0.73
CA ILE A 78 -6.94 6.08 0.64
C ILE A 78 -7.89 4.98 0.12
N GLY A 79 -7.41 3.78 -0.12
CA GLY A 79 -8.21 2.59 -0.45
C GLY A 79 -8.61 2.44 -1.90
N VAL A 80 -7.95 3.10 -2.84
CA VAL A 80 -8.26 2.98 -4.28
C VAL A 80 -8.02 1.56 -4.77
N LEU A 81 -6.80 1.03 -4.53
CA LEU A 81 -6.45 -0.32 -4.94
C LEU A 81 -7.31 -1.37 -4.23
N ALA A 82 -7.58 -1.20 -2.93
CA ALA A 82 -8.47 -2.06 -2.16
C ALA A 82 -9.87 -2.17 -2.78
N GLN A 83 -10.45 -1.04 -3.23
CA GLN A 83 -11.76 -1.04 -3.90
C GLN A 83 -11.72 -1.77 -5.23
N ILE A 84 -10.70 -1.53 -6.05
CA ILE A 84 -10.51 -2.22 -7.33
C ILE A 84 -10.39 -3.74 -7.13
N ILE A 85 -9.60 -4.15 -6.13
CA ILE A 85 -9.44 -5.56 -5.78
C ILE A 85 -10.78 -6.14 -5.32
N GLY A 86 -11.47 -5.45 -4.41
CA GLY A 86 -12.76 -5.89 -3.87
C GLY A 86 -13.81 -6.12 -4.96
N GLU A 87 -13.92 -5.21 -5.93
CA GLU A 87 -14.80 -5.38 -7.08
C GLU A 87 -14.42 -6.62 -7.92
N LYS A 88 -13.13 -6.83 -8.18
CA LYS A 88 -12.64 -7.90 -9.04
C LYS A 88 -12.71 -9.28 -8.38
N VAL A 89 -12.41 -9.41 -7.09
CA VAL A 89 -12.57 -10.68 -6.37
C VAL A 89 -14.04 -11.04 -6.15
N GLY A 90 -14.91 -10.02 -6.12
CA GLY A 90 -16.35 -10.19 -5.98
C GLY A 90 -16.80 -10.81 -4.65
N PRO A 91 -18.08 -11.15 -4.51
CA PRO A 91 -18.68 -11.51 -3.22
C PRO A 91 -18.22 -12.86 -2.65
N LYS A 92 -17.49 -13.66 -3.43
CA LYS A 92 -16.88 -14.92 -2.96
C LYS A 92 -15.42 -14.75 -2.51
N GLY A 93 -14.81 -13.60 -2.88
CA GLY A 93 -13.47 -13.23 -2.44
C GLY A 93 -13.47 -12.55 -1.08
N ARG A 94 -12.28 -12.23 -0.60
CA ARG A 94 -12.10 -11.45 0.62
C ARG A 94 -10.83 -10.61 0.53
N VAL A 95 -10.94 -9.36 0.95
CA VAL A 95 -9.82 -8.41 0.99
C VAL A 95 -9.65 -7.90 2.41
N LEU A 96 -8.44 -8.03 2.94
CA LEU A 96 -8.01 -7.28 4.11
C LEU A 96 -6.99 -6.25 3.67
N SER A 97 -7.27 -4.98 3.96
CA SER A 97 -6.39 -3.87 3.61
C SER A 97 -6.00 -3.12 4.86
N PHE A 98 -4.71 -3.13 5.17
CA PHE A 98 -4.13 -2.47 6.34
C PHE A 98 -3.55 -1.12 5.95
N GLU A 99 -3.81 -0.13 6.79
CA GLU A 99 -3.25 1.22 6.66
C GLU A 99 -2.84 1.73 8.04
N ALA A 100 -1.61 2.22 8.14
CA ALA A 100 -1.04 2.70 9.39
C ALA A 100 -1.58 4.07 9.81
N SER A 101 -1.83 4.95 8.83
CA SER A 101 -2.35 6.30 9.06
C SER A 101 -3.83 6.28 9.39
N GLU A 102 -4.17 6.69 10.61
CA GLU A 102 -5.57 6.88 11.04
C GLU A 102 -6.32 7.83 10.11
N ARG A 103 -5.64 8.90 9.71
CA ARG A 103 -6.23 9.90 8.81
C ARG A 103 -6.59 9.35 7.44
N LEU A 104 -5.74 8.50 6.85
CA LEU A 104 -6.04 7.86 5.56
C LEU A 104 -7.17 6.83 5.69
N VAL A 105 -7.24 6.10 6.81
CA VAL A 105 -8.37 5.20 7.10
C VAL A 105 -9.68 5.98 7.22
N GLU A 106 -9.70 7.12 7.92
CA GLU A 106 -10.88 7.99 8.02
C GLU A 106 -11.33 8.49 6.64
N ILE A 107 -10.39 9.04 5.85
CA ILE A 107 -10.67 9.52 4.48
C ILE A 107 -11.24 8.38 3.63
N SER A 108 -10.63 7.21 3.69
CA SER A 108 -11.10 6.02 2.99
C SER A 108 -12.53 5.65 3.39
N THR A 109 -12.87 5.75 4.69
CA THR A 109 -14.22 5.45 5.18
C THR A 109 -15.25 6.46 4.65
N GLU A 110 -14.87 7.72 4.49
CA GLU A 110 -15.74 8.75 3.91
C GLU A 110 -15.87 8.61 2.38
N MET A 111 -14.81 8.15 1.72
CA MET A 111 -14.74 8.03 0.25
C MET A 111 -15.56 6.87 -0.30
N TRP A 112 -15.59 5.75 0.41
CA TRP A 112 -16.03 4.49 -0.16
C TRP A 112 -17.30 3.94 0.48
N PRO A 113 -18.23 3.40 -0.33
CA PRO A 113 -19.34 2.64 0.20
C PRO A 113 -18.82 1.34 0.84
N LEU A 114 -19.60 0.82 1.79
CA LEU A 114 -19.31 -0.47 2.40
C LEU A 114 -19.37 -1.58 1.33
N MET A 115 -18.35 -2.42 1.33
CA MET A 115 -18.22 -3.58 0.45
C MET A 115 -18.02 -4.81 1.33
N PRO A 116 -18.97 -5.78 1.36
CA PRO A 116 -18.93 -6.90 2.31
C PRO A 116 -17.65 -7.74 2.26
N GLN A 117 -17.03 -7.87 1.08
CA GLN A 117 -15.80 -8.62 0.89
C GLN A 117 -14.53 -7.84 1.22
N LEU A 118 -14.62 -6.52 1.46
CA LEU A 118 -13.47 -5.65 1.79
C LEU A 118 -13.56 -5.19 3.25
N GLN A 119 -12.52 -5.47 4.00
CA GLN A 119 -12.32 -4.94 5.35
C GLN A 119 -11.07 -4.09 5.39
N ARG A 120 -11.22 -2.81 5.72
CA ARG A 120 -10.12 -1.88 6.02
C ARG A 120 -9.77 -1.97 7.49
N VAL A 121 -8.49 -2.06 7.79
CA VAL A 121 -7.97 -2.21 9.16
C VAL A 121 -6.91 -1.14 9.42
N LYS A 122 -7.09 -0.35 10.47
CA LYS A 122 -6.03 0.53 10.96
C LYS A 122 -4.97 -0.31 11.65
N GLY A 123 -3.74 -0.25 11.16
CA GLY A 123 -2.62 -0.94 11.78
C GLY A 123 -1.42 -1.13 10.87
N PHE A 124 -0.32 -1.47 11.50
CA PHE A 124 0.92 -1.84 10.83
C PHE A 124 0.97 -3.34 10.61
N VAL A 125 1.41 -3.78 9.44
CA VAL A 125 1.67 -5.19 9.19
C VAL A 125 3.16 -5.40 8.98
N PHE A 126 3.72 -6.35 9.72
CA PHE A 126 5.10 -6.80 9.57
C PHE A 126 5.13 -8.28 9.16
N PRO A 127 6.16 -8.72 8.44
CA PRO A 127 6.22 -10.10 7.94
C PRO A 127 6.32 -11.16 9.03
N VAL A 128 6.94 -10.87 10.17
CA VAL A 128 7.15 -11.83 11.28
C VAL A 128 7.11 -11.15 12.63
N ASN A 129 6.43 -11.80 13.57
CA ASN A 129 6.58 -11.53 15.00
C ASN A 129 7.00 -12.83 15.70
N ASN A 130 8.26 -12.95 16.08
CA ASN A 130 8.79 -14.10 16.83
C ASN A 130 8.51 -14.02 18.33
N GLY A 131 7.62 -13.10 18.77
CA GLY A 131 7.36 -12.86 20.19
C GLY A 131 8.47 -12.05 20.88
N GLU A 132 9.51 -11.68 20.17
CA GLU A 132 10.54 -10.76 20.62
C GLU A 132 10.20 -9.37 20.08
N ASN A 133 10.27 -8.35 20.92
CA ASN A 133 10.01 -6.94 20.57
C ASN A 133 11.14 -6.40 19.68
N ILE A 134 11.20 -6.86 18.42
CA ILE A 134 12.36 -6.60 17.57
C ILE A 134 12.26 -5.27 16.83
N PHE A 135 11.07 -4.73 16.58
CA PHE A 135 10.97 -3.51 15.79
C PHE A 135 9.91 -2.54 16.29
N VAL A 136 10.33 -1.30 16.31
CA VAL A 136 9.49 -0.16 16.57
C VAL A 136 9.88 0.96 15.67
N GLY A 137 8.91 1.42 14.93
CA GLY A 137 9.05 2.62 14.15
C GLY A 137 8.09 3.69 14.67
N GLU A 138 8.53 4.92 14.77
CA GLU A 138 7.64 6.06 14.67
C GLU A 138 7.39 6.28 13.19
N PHE A 139 6.12 6.27 12.81
CA PHE A 139 5.70 6.72 11.50
C PHE A 139 5.91 8.24 11.44
N GLN A 140 6.96 8.67 10.75
CA GLN A 140 7.15 10.08 10.43
C GLN A 140 6.77 10.30 8.98
N THR A 141 5.73 11.07 8.76
CA THR A 141 5.34 11.52 7.43
C THR A 141 6.27 12.63 6.97
N GLU A 142 7.05 12.42 5.91
CA GLU A 142 7.62 13.53 5.15
C GLU A 142 6.52 14.19 4.33
N GLY A 143 5.95 15.24 4.85
CA GLY A 143 4.86 15.94 4.20
C GLY A 143 3.61 15.97 5.06
N SER A 144 2.47 16.19 4.46
CA SER A 144 1.20 16.05 5.16
C SER A 144 0.88 14.56 5.31
N GLU A 145 0.30 14.15 6.43
CA GLU A 145 -0.25 12.80 6.66
C GLU A 145 -1.19 12.33 5.53
N LEU A 146 -1.57 13.24 4.64
CA LEU A 146 -2.42 13.00 3.49
C LEU A 146 -1.67 12.50 2.25
N ASP A 147 -0.33 12.47 2.27
CA ASP A 147 0.49 12.02 1.13
C ASP A 147 0.67 10.50 1.11
N GLY A 148 0.32 9.81 2.19
CA GLY A 148 0.58 8.38 2.33
C GLY A 148 2.05 8.00 2.42
N ARG A 149 2.95 8.99 2.42
CA ARG A 149 4.39 8.78 2.47
C ARG A 149 4.87 8.88 3.90
N GLY A 150 5.47 7.82 4.40
CA GLY A 150 6.07 7.75 5.71
C GLY A 150 7.52 7.30 5.65
N ILE A 151 8.36 7.83 6.53
CA ILE A 151 9.69 7.29 6.79
C ILE A 151 9.63 6.52 8.10
N TRP A 152 10.10 5.28 8.09
CA TRP A 152 10.17 4.45 9.28
C TRP A 152 11.47 4.70 10.02
N GLU A 153 11.40 5.28 11.24
CA GLU A 153 12.49 5.25 12.18
C GLU A 153 12.24 4.16 13.22
N LEU A 154 13.13 3.20 13.30
CA LEU A 154 13.08 2.12 14.29
C LEU A 154 13.40 2.66 15.68
N ARG A 155 12.43 2.63 16.59
CA ARG A 155 12.59 3.01 18.01
C ARG A 155 11.98 1.94 18.91
N ASP A 156 12.33 1.94 20.22
CA ASP A 156 11.84 0.94 21.19
C ASP A 156 10.35 1.12 21.54
N GLY A 157 9.45 0.16 21.28
CA GLY A 157 8.02 0.05 21.62
C GLY A 157 7.11 -0.09 20.38
N MET A 158 6.32 -1.15 20.26
CA MET A 158 5.39 -1.32 19.14
C MET A 158 4.17 -0.41 19.25
N PRO A 159 3.70 0.25 18.17
CA PRO A 159 2.39 0.91 18.18
C PRO A 159 1.27 -0.10 18.46
N GLY A 160 0.27 0.29 19.22
CA GLY A 160 -0.75 -0.58 19.79
C GLY A 160 -1.62 -1.39 18.79
N ASN A 161 -1.43 -1.24 17.47
CA ASN A 161 -2.15 -1.98 16.43
C ASN A 161 -1.14 -2.53 15.41
N THR A 162 -0.27 -3.42 15.86
CA THR A 162 0.72 -4.08 15.01
C THR A 162 0.32 -5.52 14.75
N TRP A 163 0.42 -5.94 13.51
CA TRP A 163 0.03 -7.25 13.02
C TRP A 163 1.19 -7.92 12.29
N ASP A 164 1.27 -9.22 12.38
CA ASP A 164 2.08 -10.05 11.49
C ASP A 164 1.18 -11.02 10.70
N LEU A 165 1.73 -11.72 9.72
CA LEU A 165 0.96 -12.67 8.93
C LEU A 165 0.32 -13.76 9.78
N ARG A 166 0.98 -14.19 10.87
CA ARG A 166 0.46 -15.22 11.79
C ARG A 166 -0.71 -14.72 12.62
N SER A 167 -0.59 -13.49 13.18
CA SER A 167 -1.67 -12.88 13.95
C SER A 167 -2.88 -12.55 13.08
N ILE A 168 -2.67 -12.09 11.85
CA ILE A 168 -3.74 -11.89 10.86
C ILE A 168 -4.47 -13.21 10.57
N ARG A 169 -3.74 -14.29 10.30
CA ARG A 169 -4.34 -15.61 10.06
C ARG A 169 -5.23 -16.05 11.23
N LYS A 170 -4.73 -15.88 12.45
CA LYS A 170 -5.44 -16.29 13.66
C LYS A 170 -6.67 -15.41 13.95
N GLU A 171 -6.50 -14.10 13.92
CA GLU A 171 -7.52 -13.16 14.41
C GLU A 171 -8.62 -12.90 13.37
N PHE A 172 -8.24 -12.82 12.10
CA PHE A 172 -9.20 -12.61 11.02
C PHE A 172 -9.66 -13.91 10.36
N ASN A 173 -9.12 -15.09 10.78
CA ASN A 173 -9.32 -16.37 10.09
C ASN A 173 -9.08 -16.20 8.58
N PHE A 174 -7.87 -15.72 8.23
CA PHE A 174 -7.56 -15.25 6.91
C PHE A 174 -6.18 -15.74 6.45
N ASP A 175 -6.16 -16.61 5.46
CA ASP A 175 -4.96 -17.06 4.75
C ASP A 175 -4.95 -16.40 3.36
N PRO A 176 -4.09 -15.40 3.10
CA PRO A 176 -4.02 -14.73 1.82
C PRO A 176 -3.47 -15.64 0.71
N GLU A 177 -4.04 -15.49 -0.49
CA GLU A 177 -3.54 -16.10 -1.72
C GLU A 177 -2.73 -15.10 -2.56
N ILE A 178 -2.99 -13.80 -2.36
CA ILE A 178 -2.19 -12.70 -2.91
C ILE A 178 -1.81 -11.76 -1.77
N LEU A 179 -0.55 -11.35 -1.77
CA LEU A 179 -0.01 -10.33 -0.87
C LEU A 179 0.43 -9.11 -1.69
N ILE A 180 -0.01 -7.93 -1.29
CA ILE A 180 0.42 -6.66 -1.85
C ILE A 180 1.11 -5.88 -0.74
N VAL A 181 2.30 -5.35 -1.01
CA VAL A 181 3.14 -4.66 -0.05
C VAL A 181 3.59 -3.32 -0.64
N ASP A 182 3.08 -2.25 -0.10
CA ASP A 182 3.52 -0.87 -0.34
C ASP A 182 3.48 -0.14 1.01
N ILE A 183 4.58 -0.22 1.76
CA ILE A 183 4.70 0.28 3.13
C ILE A 183 5.83 1.30 3.30
N GLU A 184 6.13 2.00 2.21
CA GLU A 184 6.97 3.20 2.17
C GLU A 184 8.33 3.01 2.88
N GLY A 185 9.03 1.92 2.54
CA GLY A 185 10.36 1.57 3.08
C GLY A 185 10.35 0.53 4.21
N GLY A 186 9.18 0.20 4.74
CA GLY A 186 9.01 -0.88 5.73
C GLY A 186 9.32 -2.27 5.17
N GLU A 187 9.41 -2.43 3.83
CA GLU A 187 9.80 -3.67 3.16
C GLU A 187 11.19 -4.14 3.60
N SER A 188 12.07 -3.21 4.01
CA SER A 188 13.42 -3.52 4.49
C SER A 188 13.45 -4.52 5.65
N ILE A 189 12.34 -4.69 6.37
CA ILE A 189 12.22 -5.69 7.44
C ILE A 189 12.32 -7.12 6.91
N PHE A 190 11.91 -7.38 5.66
CA PHE A 190 12.04 -8.68 5.02
C PHE A 190 13.51 -9.10 4.80
N ASP A 191 14.45 -8.14 4.76
CA ASP A 191 15.90 -8.41 4.68
C ASP A 191 16.40 -9.00 6.02
N ALA A 192 15.91 -8.48 7.14
CA ALA A 192 16.33 -8.93 8.47
C ALA A 192 15.67 -10.24 8.90
N ILE A 193 14.41 -10.47 8.51
CA ILE A 193 13.62 -11.61 8.95
C ILE A 193 12.95 -12.27 7.74
N PRO A 194 13.31 -13.53 7.41
CA PRO A 194 12.64 -14.24 6.31
C PRO A 194 11.14 -14.29 6.55
N PRO A 195 10.33 -13.95 5.53
CA PRO A 195 8.89 -13.94 5.68
C PRO A 195 8.32 -15.36 5.88
N ASP A 196 7.47 -15.51 6.90
CA ASP A 196 6.68 -16.74 7.13
C ASP A 196 5.44 -16.71 6.23
N PHE A 197 5.66 -16.86 4.92
CA PHE A 197 4.57 -16.83 3.95
C PHE A 197 3.67 -18.06 4.08
N PRO A 198 2.33 -17.88 4.06
CA PRO A 198 1.41 -19.02 4.03
C PRO A 198 1.64 -19.93 2.83
N ASP A 199 1.44 -21.24 3.01
CA ASP A 199 1.60 -22.24 1.94
C ASP A 199 0.70 -21.99 0.73
N ASN A 200 -0.50 -21.40 0.98
CA ASN A 200 -1.46 -21.06 -0.06
C ASN A 200 -1.19 -19.72 -0.76
N LEU A 201 -0.19 -18.97 -0.32
CA LEU A 201 0.18 -17.71 -0.98
C LEU A 201 0.73 -17.99 -2.37
N GLN A 202 0.03 -17.49 -3.40
CA GLN A 202 0.34 -17.73 -4.81
C GLN A 202 1.18 -16.61 -5.42
N SER A 203 0.97 -15.37 -4.97
CA SER A 203 1.65 -14.21 -5.56
C SER A 203 1.94 -13.13 -4.51
N VAL A 204 3.06 -12.44 -4.73
CA VAL A 204 3.46 -11.23 -3.99
C VAL A 204 3.66 -10.11 -5.00
N ILE A 205 3.02 -8.98 -4.77
CA ILE A 205 3.30 -7.71 -5.45
C ILE A 205 3.91 -6.79 -4.42
N MET A 206 5.09 -6.25 -4.71
CA MET A 206 5.80 -5.39 -3.78
C MET A 206 6.30 -4.14 -4.50
N GLU A 207 5.96 -2.96 -3.95
CA GLU A 207 6.65 -1.73 -4.32
C GLU A 207 7.94 -1.62 -3.53
N PHE A 208 9.05 -1.33 -4.23
CA PHE A 208 10.35 -1.16 -3.61
C PHE A 208 10.71 0.32 -3.49
N HIS A 209 11.33 0.68 -2.37
CA HIS A 209 11.75 2.04 -2.05
C HIS A 209 13.28 2.17 -1.95
N PRO A 210 14.03 1.95 -3.07
CA PRO A 210 15.49 1.95 -3.06
C PRO A 210 16.11 3.30 -2.67
N HIS A 211 15.34 4.37 -2.70
CA HIS A 211 15.78 5.67 -2.18
C HIS A 211 15.90 5.69 -0.65
N ILE A 212 15.32 4.71 0.06
CA ILE A 212 15.38 4.53 1.52
C ILE A 212 16.49 3.55 1.90
N TYR A 213 16.49 2.34 1.29
CA TYR A 213 17.41 1.26 1.68
C TYR A 213 18.48 0.91 0.61
N GLY A 214 18.56 1.68 -0.45
CA GLY A 214 19.53 1.50 -1.54
C GLY A 214 19.16 0.40 -2.53
N ILE A 215 19.83 0.42 -3.69
CA ILE A 215 19.65 -0.59 -4.74
C ILE A 215 20.09 -1.98 -4.26
N ASP A 216 21.17 -2.05 -3.48
CA ASP A 216 21.65 -3.31 -2.91
C ASP A 216 20.64 -3.88 -1.89
N GLY A 217 19.92 -3.01 -1.15
CA GLY A 217 18.83 -3.41 -0.28
C GLY A 217 17.68 -4.02 -1.06
N GLN A 218 17.27 -3.39 -2.15
CA GLN A 218 16.25 -3.96 -3.03
C GLN A 218 16.66 -5.34 -3.56
N ALA A 219 17.89 -5.49 -4.06
CA ALA A 219 18.37 -6.76 -4.58
C ALA A 219 18.32 -7.88 -3.53
N ARG A 220 18.72 -7.61 -2.28
CA ARG A 220 18.61 -8.57 -1.19
C ARG A 220 17.15 -8.95 -0.88
N LEU A 221 16.24 -7.97 -0.88
CA LEU A 221 14.80 -8.22 -0.64
C LEU A 221 14.21 -9.12 -1.72
N GLU A 222 14.54 -8.87 -3.00
CA GLU A 222 14.11 -9.72 -4.11
C GLU A 222 14.64 -11.15 -3.95
N GLU A 223 15.91 -11.30 -3.61
CA GLU A 223 16.54 -12.60 -3.35
C GLU A 223 15.83 -13.36 -2.21
N LYS A 224 15.48 -12.68 -1.12
CA LYS A 224 14.72 -13.27 -0.01
C LYS A 224 13.36 -13.82 -0.42
N ILE A 225 12.63 -13.10 -1.27
CA ILE A 225 11.35 -13.56 -1.78
C ILE A 225 11.54 -14.78 -2.68
N ILE A 226 12.58 -14.79 -3.51
CA ILE A 226 12.93 -15.93 -4.38
C ILE A 226 13.33 -17.15 -3.54
N GLU A 227 14.12 -16.98 -2.48
CA GLU A 227 14.47 -18.05 -1.53
C GLU A 227 13.23 -18.69 -0.86
N CYS A 228 12.13 -17.92 -0.72
CA CYS A 228 10.84 -18.43 -0.22
C CYS A 228 10.02 -19.21 -1.25
N GLY A 229 10.58 -19.54 -2.42
CA GLY A 229 9.93 -20.35 -3.46
C GLY A 229 9.06 -19.54 -4.43
N PHE A 230 9.42 -18.28 -4.66
CA PHE A 230 8.77 -17.44 -5.66
C PHE A 230 9.72 -17.12 -6.81
N SER A 231 9.17 -16.90 -7.99
CA SER A 231 9.90 -16.39 -9.16
C SER A 231 9.41 -15.01 -9.52
N LEU A 232 10.33 -14.12 -9.87
CA LEU A 232 10.00 -12.83 -10.44
C LEU A 232 9.41 -13.04 -11.84
N VAL A 233 8.21 -12.50 -12.05
CA VAL A 233 7.46 -12.66 -13.31
C VAL A 233 7.40 -11.37 -14.11
N ASP A 234 7.24 -10.22 -13.41
CA ASP A 234 7.08 -8.94 -14.11
C ASP A 234 7.44 -7.75 -13.21
N ARG A 235 7.66 -6.59 -13.86
CA ARG A 235 7.94 -5.30 -13.22
C ARG A 235 7.14 -4.20 -13.88
N SER A 236 6.70 -3.23 -13.06
CA SER A 236 6.15 -1.96 -13.50
C SER A 236 6.62 -0.88 -12.54
N GLY A 237 7.35 0.12 -13.04
CA GLY A 237 7.96 1.14 -12.17
C GLY A 237 8.83 0.54 -11.06
N GLN A 238 8.48 0.83 -9.83
CA GLN A 238 9.13 0.26 -8.64
C GLN A 238 8.44 -1.02 -8.13
N CYS A 239 7.31 -1.39 -8.71
CA CYS A 239 6.55 -2.55 -8.32
C CYS A 239 7.04 -3.82 -9.03
N VAL A 240 7.08 -4.92 -8.31
CA VAL A 240 7.51 -6.22 -8.81
C VAL A 240 6.48 -7.28 -8.46
N LEU A 241 6.16 -8.12 -9.44
CA LEU A 241 5.30 -9.29 -9.28
C LEU A 241 6.15 -10.55 -9.15
N PHE A 242 5.95 -11.26 -8.05
CA PHE A 242 6.48 -12.61 -7.82
C PHE A 242 5.33 -13.61 -7.79
N VAL A 243 5.57 -14.79 -8.34
CA VAL A 243 4.59 -15.91 -8.35
C VAL A 243 5.26 -17.16 -7.80
N ARG A 244 4.55 -17.92 -6.99
CA ARG A 244 5.04 -19.17 -6.41
C ARG A 244 5.31 -20.20 -7.52
N THR A 245 6.47 -20.85 -7.44
CA THR A 245 6.93 -21.90 -8.38
C THR A 245 6.58 -23.29 -7.88
#